data_797bed9e846d69b7336b577813f9686d
#
_entry.id   797bed9e846d69b7336b577813f9686d
#
_cell.length_a   1.000
_cell.length_b   1.000
_cell.length_c   1.000
_cell.angle_alpha   90.00
_cell.angle_beta   90.00
_cell.angle_gamma   90.00
#
_symmetry.space_group_name_H-M   'P 1'
#
loop_
_entity.id
_entity.type
_entity.pdbx_description
1 polymer ?
#
loop_
_entity_poly.entity_id
_entity_poly.type
_entity_poly.pdbx_seq_one_letter_code
_entity_poly.pdbx_strand_id
1 'polypeptide(L)'
;EDLFLGFDDHAYEAAFEEVRKGAQRFQTFRDQLVPQISEELFLSIITEYEHYTRILSRLFGFSQLAFAADTQDQAAQAQVARVTQFYAEIDNQTMFFSLWWKALDNENAERLLKASGDFHYWLVAMRNFKAFTLSEAEEKIINIKDVTGVNALNMLYESITNRYLFKVEIDGELKELTRGEVTALVREPDPDLRERAYQALFKVYEGDAPILGKIYQAIVRD
;
A
#
# COMPACT_ATOMS: atom_id res chain seq x y z
N GLU A 1 14.13 8.22 11.98
CA GLU A 1 14.05 9.41 12.85
C GLU A 1 13.03 10.43 12.33
N ASP A 2 12.90 10.63 11.02
CA ASP A 2 11.96 11.62 10.44
C ASP A 2 10.48 11.23 10.56
N LEU A 3 10.19 9.93 10.78
CA LEU A 3 8.83 9.43 10.96
C LEU A 3 8.56 9.11 12.44
N PHE A 4 9.24 8.08 12.98
CA PHE A 4 9.19 7.67 14.37
C PHE A 4 10.57 7.15 14.81
N LEU A 5 10.86 7.16 16.11
CA LEU A 5 12.14 6.68 16.63
C LEU A 5 12.22 5.15 16.70
N GLY A 6 11.08 4.46 16.80
CA GLY A 6 10.97 3.02 16.93
C GLY A 6 9.51 2.60 17.08
N PHE A 7 9.24 1.28 17.11
CA PHE A 7 7.90 0.75 17.34
C PHE A 7 7.43 0.89 18.79
N ASP A 8 8.35 1.12 19.72
CA ASP A 8 8.12 1.43 21.13
C ASP A 8 8.02 2.94 21.41
N ASP A 9 8.17 3.78 20.39
CA ASP A 9 7.99 5.22 20.52
C ASP A 9 6.53 5.54 20.87
N HIS A 10 6.35 6.32 21.94
CA HIS A 10 5.03 6.81 22.36
C HIS A 10 4.30 7.56 21.22
N ALA A 11 5.04 8.28 20.36
CA ALA A 11 4.47 8.98 19.21
C ALA A 11 3.90 8.00 18.15
N TYR A 12 4.48 6.79 18.02
CA TYR A 12 3.98 5.74 17.14
C TYR A 12 2.60 5.24 17.61
N GLU A 13 2.45 4.91 18.89
CA GLU A 13 1.16 4.49 19.45
C GLU A 13 0.12 5.62 19.46
N ALA A 14 0.54 6.84 19.77
CA ALA A 14 -0.34 8.01 19.76
C ALA A 14 -0.90 8.28 18.35
N ALA A 15 -0.14 7.99 17.29
CA ALA A 15 -0.58 8.16 15.90
C ALA A 15 -1.77 7.26 15.55
N PHE A 16 -1.83 6.01 16.05
CA PHE A 16 -3.01 5.15 15.87
C PHE A 16 -4.27 5.76 16.48
N GLU A 17 -4.14 6.30 17.70
CA GLU A 17 -5.28 6.94 18.39
C GLU A 17 -5.72 8.22 17.68
N GLU A 18 -4.80 9.00 17.15
CA GLU A 18 -5.11 10.20 16.39
C GLU A 18 -5.85 9.89 15.09
N VAL A 19 -5.41 8.84 14.37
CA VAL A 19 -6.12 8.35 13.17
C VAL A 19 -7.53 7.88 13.52
N ARG A 20 -7.71 7.07 14.61
CA ARG A 20 -9.05 6.62 15.04
C ARG A 20 -9.97 7.79 15.33
N LYS A 21 -9.49 8.77 16.08
CA LYS A 21 -10.27 9.99 16.39
C LYS A 21 -10.59 10.78 15.12
N GLY A 22 -9.64 10.91 14.19
CA GLY A 22 -9.87 11.55 12.89
C GLY A 22 -10.94 10.84 12.08
N ALA A 23 -10.85 9.51 11.94
CA ALA A 23 -11.87 8.73 11.26
C ALA A 23 -13.26 8.82 11.91
N GLN A 24 -13.33 8.82 13.26
CA GLN A 24 -14.59 9.02 13.98
C GLN A 24 -15.19 10.40 13.72
N ARG A 25 -14.39 11.48 13.76
CA ARG A 25 -14.86 12.82 13.38
C ARG A 25 -15.32 12.83 11.92
N PHE A 26 -14.57 12.21 11.03
CA PHE A 26 -14.91 12.13 9.62
C PHE A 26 -16.25 11.44 9.38
N GLN A 27 -16.58 10.39 10.14
CA GLN A 27 -17.90 9.71 10.06
C GLN A 27 -19.06 10.64 10.36
N THR A 28 -18.91 11.68 11.19
CA THR A 28 -19.97 12.64 11.48
C THR A 28 -20.41 13.47 10.28
N PHE A 29 -19.59 13.49 9.22
CA PHE A 29 -19.93 14.19 7.98
C PHE A 29 -20.81 13.35 7.04
N ARG A 30 -20.98 12.06 7.29
CA ARG A 30 -21.69 11.15 6.38
C ARG A 30 -23.06 11.66 5.95
N ASP A 31 -23.87 12.09 6.91
CA ASP A 31 -25.23 12.57 6.65
C ASP A 31 -25.27 13.99 6.02
N GLN A 32 -24.12 14.65 5.97
CA GLN A 32 -23.98 16.00 5.38
C GLN A 32 -23.54 15.94 3.91
N LEU A 33 -23.18 14.75 3.40
CA LEU A 33 -22.76 14.52 2.02
C LEU A 33 -23.98 14.47 1.10
N VAL A 34 -24.52 15.63 0.79
CA VAL A 34 -25.62 15.82 -0.17
C VAL A 34 -25.11 16.49 -1.45
N PRO A 35 -25.80 16.35 -2.61
CA PRO A 35 -25.33 16.96 -3.86
C PRO A 35 -25.12 18.47 -3.77
N GLN A 36 -25.97 19.17 -2.99
CA GLN A 36 -25.94 20.62 -2.82
C GLN A 36 -25.07 21.09 -1.65
N ILE A 37 -24.18 20.24 -1.12
CA ILE A 37 -23.23 20.62 -0.06
C ILE A 37 -22.51 21.93 -0.41
N SER A 38 -22.31 22.82 0.58
CA SER A 38 -21.56 24.05 0.34
C SER A 38 -20.08 23.76 0.08
N GLU A 39 -19.43 24.65 -0.66
CA GLU A 39 -18.01 24.53 -0.99
C GLU A 39 -17.13 24.58 0.28
N GLU A 40 -17.50 25.44 1.25
CA GLU A 40 -16.77 25.57 2.52
C GLU A 40 -16.86 24.28 3.34
N LEU A 41 -18.04 23.67 3.44
CA LEU A 41 -18.20 22.40 4.16
C LEU A 41 -17.46 21.28 3.45
N PHE A 42 -17.56 21.22 2.12
CA PHE A 42 -16.80 20.23 1.33
C PHE A 42 -15.30 20.36 1.55
N LEU A 43 -14.74 21.58 1.52
CA LEU A 43 -13.33 21.83 1.79
C LEU A 43 -12.94 21.41 3.21
N SER A 44 -13.77 21.67 4.21
CA SER A 44 -13.50 21.23 5.58
C SER A 44 -13.45 19.70 5.70
N ILE A 45 -14.33 18.99 4.98
CA ILE A 45 -14.37 17.53 4.94
C ILE A 45 -13.10 16.95 4.30
N ILE A 46 -12.69 17.46 3.14
CA ILE A 46 -11.48 16.95 2.48
C ILE A 46 -10.19 17.28 3.24
N THR A 47 -10.17 18.41 3.96
CA THR A 47 -9.04 18.77 4.85
C THR A 47 -8.96 17.82 6.05
N GLU A 48 -10.09 17.43 6.67
CA GLU A 48 -10.09 16.43 7.74
C GLU A 48 -9.69 15.05 7.20
N TYR A 49 -10.14 14.69 5.99
CA TYR A 49 -9.70 13.46 5.29
C TYR A 49 -8.17 13.43 5.11
N GLU A 50 -7.61 14.52 4.57
CA GLU A 50 -6.16 14.65 4.40
C GLU A 50 -5.41 14.54 5.73
N HIS A 51 -5.92 15.16 6.79
CA HIS A 51 -5.25 15.19 8.08
C HIS A 51 -5.01 13.79 8.64
N TYR A 52 -6.06 12.98 8.80
CA TYR A 52 -5.89 11.64 9.36
C TYR A 52 -5.22 10.66 8.39
N THR A 53 -5.43 10.79 7.08
CA THR A 53 -4.79 9.92 6.08
C THR A 53 -3.30 10.16 5.98
N ARG A 54 -2.84 11.39 6.19
CA ARG A 54 -1.41 11.71 6.26
C ARG A 54 -0.74 11.01 7.44
N ILE A 55 -1.39 10.97 8.61
CA ILE A 55 -0.88 10.26 9.78
C ILE A 55 -0.88 8.75 9.53
N LEU A 56 -1.96 8.22 8.96
CA LEU A 56 -2.07 6.81 8.57
C LEU A 56 -0.98 6.41 7.58
N SER A 57 -0.68 7.27 6.60
CA SER A 57 0.40 7.05 5.63
C SER A 57 1.79 7.05 6.29
N ARG A 58 2.00 7.86 7.34
CA ARG A 58 3.26 7.83 8.12
C ARG A 58 3.43 6.51 8.87
N LEU A 59 2.36 5.99 9.49
CA LEU A 59 2.36 4.68 10.15
C LEU A 59 2.70 3.57 9.16
N PHE A 60 2.04 3.56 8.01
CA PHE A 60 2.26 2.59 6.95
C PHE A 60 3.69 2.67 6.40
N GLY A 61 4.14 3.88 6.02
CA GLY A 61 5.48 4.11 5.48
C GLY A 61 6.58 3.68 6.46
N PHE A 62 6.46 4.01 7.75
CA PHE A 62 7.44 3.62 8.75
C PHE A 62 7.53 2.08 8.89
N SER A 63 6.38 1.40 9.00
CA SER A 63 6.34 -0.07 9.14
C SER A 63 6.94 -0.76 7.91
N GLN A 64 6.61 -0.28 6.71
CA GLN A 64 7.13 -0.83 5.45
C GLN A 64 8.64 -0.60 5.30
N LEU A 65 9.14 0.58 5.67
CA LEU A 65 10.58 0.88 5.61
C LEU A 65 11.39 0.05 6.62
N ALA A 66 10.86 -0.16 7.83
CA ALA A 66 11.49 -1.03 8.82
C ALA A 66 11.56 -2.48 8.32
N PHE A 67 10.46 -2.99 7.76
CA PHE A 67 10.42 -4.33 7.15
C PHE A 67 11.38 -4.45 5.95
N ALA A 68 11.43 -3.43 5.09
CA ALA A 68 12.34 -3.44 3.93
C ALA A 68 13.82 -3.40 4.33
N ALA A 69 14.15 -2.80 5.48
CA ALA A 69 15.51 -2.77 6.01
C ALA A 69 15.97 -4.16 6.50
N ASP A 70 15.09 -4.92 7.15
CA ASP A 70 15.32 -6.30 7.58
C ASP A 70 14.02 -7.11 7.49
N THR A 71 13.87 -7.86 6.41
CA THR A 71 12.68 -8.69 6.17
C THR A 71 12.60 -9.94 7.07
N GLN A 72 13.64 -10.25 7.82
CA GLN A 72 13.66 -11.33 8.81
C GLN A 72 13.28 -10.83 10.22
N ASP A 73 13.21 -9.52 10.43
CA ASP A 73 12.76 -8.96 11.71
C ASP A 73 11.27 -9.25 11.93
N GLN A 74 11.00 -10.14 12.90
CA GLN A 74 9.64 -10.53 13.28
C GLN A 74 8.82 -9.38 13.85
N ALA A 75 9.46 -8.42 14.53
CA ALA A 75 8.78 -7.25 15.05
C ALA A 75 8.31 -6.35 13.90
N ALA A 76 9.15 -6.11 12.89
CA ALA A 76 8.78 -5.36 11.70
C ALA A 76 7.66 -6.05 10.92
N GLN A 77 7.72 -7.37 10.72
CA GLN A 77 6.65 -8.15 10.09
C GLN A 77 5.32 -8.00 10.83
N ALA A 78 5.33 -8.13 12.17
CA ALA A 78 4.13 -7.97 12.99
C ALA A 78 3.53 -6.55 12.88
N GLN A 79 4.37 -5.52 12.82
CA GLN A 79 3.89 -4.15 12.67
C GLN A 79 3.33 -3.85 11.27
N VAL A 80 3.92 -4.40 10.22
CA VAL A 80 3.33 -4.32 8.87
C VAL A 80 1.94 -4.95 8.86
N ALA A 81 1.78 -6.14 9.42
CA ALA A 81 0.48 -6.80 9.50
C ALA A 81 -0.54 -5.97 10.31
N ARG A 82 -0.13 -5.44 11.48
CA ARG A 82 -0.96 -4.58 12.34
C ARG A 82 -1.42 -3.32 11.59
N VAL A 83 -0.51 -2.63 10.93
CA VAL A 83 -0.84 -1.38 10.22
C VAL A 83 -1.69 -1.66 8.98
N THR A 84 -1.45 -2.75 8.26
CA THR A 84 -2.27 -3.15 7.11
C THR A 84 -3.72 -3.43 7.53
N GLN A 85 -3.91 -4.18 8.61
CA GLN A 85 -5.25 -4.41 9.16
C GLN A 85 -5.91 -3.11 9.62
N PHE A 86 -5.17 -2.28 10.34
CA PHE A 86 -5.67 -0.99 10.81
C PHE A 86 -6.07 -0.08 9.63
N TYR A 87 -5.26 -0.05 8.57
CA TYR A 87 -5.59 0.69 7.34
C TYR A 87 -6.95 0.24 6.78
N ALA A 88 -7.15 -1.07 6.63
CA ALA A 88 -8.40 -1.61 6.11
C ALA A 88 -9.61 -1.27 7.01
N GLU A 89 -9.43 -1.29 8.34
CA GLU A 89 -10.46 -0.87 9.31
C GLU A 89 -10.85 0.60 9.12
N ILE A 90 -9.87 1.50 8.99
CA ILE A 90 -10.10 2.94 8.78
C ILE A 90 -10.73 3.19 7.41
N ASP A 91 -10.24 2.53 6.37
CA ASP A 91 -10.81 2.65 5.02
C ASP A 91 -12.27 2.20 5.00
N ASN A 92 -12.62 1.07 5.61
CA ASN A 92 -14.01 0.61 5.74
C ASN A 92 -14.92 1.59 6.47
N GLN A 93 -14.39 2.36 7.41
CA GLN A 93 -15.14 3.40 8.14
C GLN A 93 -15.36 4.65 7.30
N THR A 94 -14.48 4.97 6.37
CA THR A 94 -14.41 6.26 5.69
C THR A 94 -14.67 6.20 4.19
N MET A 95 -14.76 4.99 3.60
CA MET A 95 -14.99 4.80 2.16
C MET A 95 -16.29 5.41 1.64
N PHE A 96 -17.29 5.66 2.51
CA PHE A 96 -18.55 6.31 2.13
C PHE A 96 -18.32 7.64 1.40
N PHE A 97 -17.25 8.37 1.71
CA PHE A 97 -16.91 9.61 1.04
C PHE A 97 -16.50 9.36 -0.42
N SER A 98 -15.59 8.41 -0.66
CA SER A 98 -15.15 8.08 -2.01
C SER A 98 -16.30 7.55 -2.88
N LEU A 99 -17.20 6.77 -2.29
CA LEU A 99 -18.40 6.26 -2.97
C LEU A 99 -19.36 7.38 -3.32
N TRP A 100 -19.66 8.25 -2.35
CA TRP A 100 -20.50 9.44 -2.58
C TRP A 100 -19.90 10.34 -3.67
N TRP A 101 -18.59 10.65 -3.56
CA TRP A 101 -17.90 11.50 -4.52
C TRP A 101 -17.94 10.93 -5.94
N LYS A 102 -17.70 9.64 -6.11
CA LYS A 102 -17.80 8.96 -7.39
C LYS A 102 -19.23 8.93 -7.91
N ALA A 103 -20.22 8.74 -7.05
CA ALA A 103 -21.64 8.71 -7.43
C ALA A 103 -22.23 10.07 -7.79
N LEU A 104 -21.65 11.16 -7.25
CA LEU A 104 -22.14 12.53 -7.45
C LEU A 104 -22.31 12.84 -8.94
N ASP A 105 -23.40 13.57 -9.29
CA ASP A 105 -23.63 14.04 -10.66
C ASP A 105 -22.53 14.99 -11.13
N ASN A 106 -22.42 15.15 -12.46
CA ASN A 106 -21.31 15.91 -13.03
C ASN A 106 -21.41 17.42 -12.72
N GLU A 107 -22.61 18.00 -12.66
CA GLU A 107 -22.80 19.42 -12.39
C GLU A 107 -22.30 19.79 -11.00
N ASN A 108 -22.75 19.07 -9.98
CA ASN A 108 -22.29 19.27 -8.61
C ASN A 108 -20.79 18.92 -8.43
N ALA A 109 -20.31 17.89 -9.08
CA ALA A 109 -18.90 17.54 -9.05
C ALA A 109 -18.01 18.65 -9.66
N GLU A 110 -18.37 19.21 -10.81
CA GLU A 110 -17.63 20.31 -11.44
C GLU A 110 -17.62 21.58 -10.57
N ARG A 111 -18.74 21.88 -9.90
CA ARG A 111 -18.83 22.97 -8.95
C ARG A 111 -17.83 22.82 -7.81
N LEU A 112 -17.79 21.66 -7.17
CA LEU A 112 -16.90 21.36 -6.07
C LEU A 112 -15.43 21.25 -6.50
N LEU A 113 -15.16 20.72 -7.72
CA LEU A 113 -13.81 20.68 -8.29
C LEU A 113 -13.23 22.09 -8.50
N LYS A 114 -14.04 23.06 -8.95
CA LYS A 114 -13.60 24.46 -9.11
C LYS A 114 -13.16 25.10 -7.80
N ALA A 115 -13.79 24.70 -6.69
CA ALA A 115 -13.50 25.22 -5.36
C ALA A 115 -12.37 24.42 -4.64
N SER A 116 -11.97 23.25 -5.14
CA SER A 116 -11.11 22.31 -4.40
C SER A 116 -9.63 22.64 -4.33
N GLY A 117 -9.14 23.66 -5.06
CA GLY A 117 -7.74 24.08 -5.00
C GLY A 117 -6.77 22.94 -5.26
N ASP A 118 -5.82 22.72 -4.35
CA ASP A 118 -4.78 21.69 -4.47
C ASP A 118 -5.32 20.26 -4.49
N PHE A 119 -6.53 20.02 -4.00
CA PHE A 119 -7.18 18.72 -4.03
C PHE A 119 -7.78 18.35 -5.41
N HIS A 120 -7.78 19.27 -6.37
CA HIS A 120 -8.44 19.10 -7.67
C HIS A 120 -8.01 17.81 -8.37
N TYR A 121 -6.71 17.61 -8.54
CA TYR A 121 -6.19 16.43 -9.24
C TYR A 121 -6.59 15.12 -8.57
N TRP A 122 -6.47 15.04 -7.25
CA TRP A 122 -6.85 13.86 -6.47
C TRP A 122 -8.33 13.53 -6.62
N LEU A 123 -9.20 14.51 -6.55
CA LEU A 123 -10.64 14.35 -6.72
C LEU A 123 -11.01 13.90 -8.15
N VAL A 124 -10.37 14.46 -9.17
CA VAL A 124 -10.55 14.00 -10.57
C VAL A 124 -10.07 12.57 -10.73
N ALA A 125 -8.88 12.24 -10.23
CA ALA A 125 -8.32 10.89 -10.30
C ALA A 125 -9.25 9.85 -9.64
N MET A 126 -9.83 10.18 -8.48
CA MET A 126 -10.80 9.32 -7.80
C MET A 126 -12.05 9.06 -8.69
N ARG A 127 -12.57 10.07 -9.38
CA ARG A 127 -13.75 9.91 -10.26
C ARG A 127 -13.48 9.06 -11.50
N ASN A 128 -12.24 8.93 -11.95
CA ASN A 128 -11.92 8.05 -13.08
C ASN A 128 -12.28 6.57 -12.79
N PHE A 129 -12.39 6.21 -11.53
CA PHE A 129 -12.81 4.86 -11.09
C PHE A 129 -14.31 4.71 -10.90
N LYS A 130 -15.12 5.72 -11.23
CA LYS A 130 -16.59 5.67 -11.08
C LYS A 130 -17.22 4.45 -11.75
N ALA A 131 -16.78 4.10 -12.96
CA ALA A 131 -17.31 2.97 -13.73
C ALA A 131 -16.99 1.59 -13.12
N PHE A 132 -16.03 1.52 -12.20
CA PHE A 132 -15.55 0.30 -11.55
C PHE A 132 -15.96 0.23 -10.07
N THR A 133 -16.79 1.17 -9.62
CA THR A 133 -17.20 1.24 -8.21
C THR A 133 -18.40 0.34 -7.97
N LEU A 134 -18.30 -0.48 -6.94
CA LEU A 134 -19.34 -1.39 -6.47
C LEU A 134 -20.19 -0.75 -5.34
N SER A 135 -21.13 -1.52 -4.77
CA SER A 135 -21.83 -1.07 -3.58
C SER A 135 -20.91 -1.01 -2.36
N GLU A 136 -21.25 -0.20 -1.37
CA GLU A 136 -20.46 -0.09 -0.13
C GLU A 136 -20.25 -1.44 0.58
N ALA A 137 -21.25 -2.31 0.53
CA ALA A 137 -21.14 -3.64 1.13
C ALA A 137 -20.13 -4.54 0.39
N GLU A 138 -20.14 -4.49 -0.95
CA GLU A 138 -19.19 -5.24 -1.79
C GLU A 138 -17.77 -4.71 -1.63
N GLU A 139 -17.57 -3.39 -1.68
CA GLU A 139 -16.26 -2.77 -1.48
C GLU A 139 -15.67 -3.12 -0.10
N LYS A 140 -16.48 -3.12 0.96
CA LYS A 140 -16.06 -3.54 2.31
C LYS A 140 -15.62 -5.00 2.38
N ILE A 141 -16.34 -5.90 1.71
CA ILE A 141 -15.98 -7.32 1.65
C ILE A 141 -14.66 -7.50 0.92
N ILE A 142 -14.49 -6.82 -0.22
CA ILE A 142 -13.24 -6.87 -1.01
C ILE A 142 -12.07 -6.35 -0.15
N ASN A 143 -12.22 -5.20 0.49
CA ASN A 143 -11.18 -4.61 1.33
C ASN A 143 -10.74 -5.54 2.48
N ILE A 144 -11.69 -6.24 3.14
CA ILE A 144 -11.37 -7.23 4.18
C ILE A 144 -10.69 -8.46 3.57
N LYS A 145 -11.18 -8.93 2.43
CA LYS A 145 -10.60 -10.08 1.72
C LYS A 145 -9.15 -9.81 1.28
N ASP A 146 -8.87 -8.63 0.77
CA ASP A 146 -7.53 -8.25 0.32
C ASP A 146 -6.48 -8.37 1.44
N VAL A 147 -6.84 -8.08 2.69
CA VAL A 147 -5.92 -8.21 3.84
C VAL A 147 -5.44 -9.66 4.01
N THR A 148 -6.37 -10.63 3.94
CA THR A 148 -6.07 -12.06 4.17
C THR A 148 -5.84 -12.84 2.87
N GLY A 149 -6.16 -12.26 1.72
CA GLY A 149 -5.98 -12.81 0.38
C GLY A 149 -4.72 -12.25 -0.28
N VAL A 150 -4.90 -11.28 -1.17
CA VAL A 150 -3.82 -10.73 -2.02
C VAL A 150 -2.63 -10.21 -1.22
N ASN A 151 -2.88 -9.42 -0.16
CA ASN A 151 -1.80 -8.86 0.65
C ASN A 151 -1.01 -9.95 1.39
N ALA A 152 -1.69 -10.94 1.98
CA ALA A 152 -1.04 -12.05 2.66
C ALA A 152 -0.22 -12.91 1.68
N LEU A 153 -0.72 -13.14 0.46
CA LEU A 153 0.00 -13.89 -0.57
C LEU A 153 1.23 -13.13 -1.09
N ASN A 154 1.15 -11.80 -1.22
CA ASN A 154 2.29 -10.97 -1.55
C ASN A 154 3.36 -11.01 -0.45
N MET A 155 2.97 -10.91 0.83
CA MET A 155 3.89 -11.05 1.95
C MET A 155 4.57 -12.43 1.97
N LEU A 156 3.82 -13.49 1.64
CA LEU A 156 4.40 -14.84 1.52
C LEU A 156 5.42 -14.91 0.39
N TYR A 157 5.11 -14.34 -0.78
CA TYR A 157 6.05 -14.24 -1.90
C TYR A 157 7.33 -13.50 -1.48
N GLU A 158 7.20 -12.35 -0.84
CA GLU A 158 8.34 -11.56 -0.35
C GLU A 158 9.17 -12.33 0.68
N SER A 159 8.52 -12.99 1.63
CA SER A 159 9.20 -13.79 2.65
C SER A 159 9.99 -14.97 2.08
N ILE A 160 9.53 -15.55 0.97
CA ILE A 160 10.24 -16.62 0.25
C ILE A 160 11.44 -16.02 -0.52
N THR A 161 11.18 -14.99 -1.34
CA THR A 161 12.16 -14.48 -2.31
C THR A 161 13.26 -13.63 -1.67
N ASN A 162 13.00 -12.99 -0.54
CA ASN A 162 14.00 -12.21 0.19
C ASN A 162 15.12 -13.05 0.82
N ARG A 163 14.91 -14.37 0.96
CA ARG A 163 15.94 -15.29 1.45
C ARG A 163 16.85 -15.81 0.36
N TYR A 164 16.58 -15.46 -0.90
CA TYR A 164 17.38 -15.99 -2.02
C TYR A 164 18.79 -15.40 -2.01
N LEU A 165 19.75 -16.31 -2.14
CA LEU A 165 21.15 -16.00 -2.42
C LEU A 165 21.50 -16.55 -3.79
N PHE A 166 22.17 -15.75 -4.57
CA PHE A 166 22.50 -16.03 -5.95
C PHE A 166 24.01 -16.27 -6.10
N LYS A 167 24.39 -17.44 -6.58
CA LYS A 167 25.80 -17.81 -6.74
C LYS A 167 26.27 -17.42 -8.13
N VAL A 168 27.19 -16.46 -8.21
CA VAL A 168 27.78 -15.94 -9.45
C VAL A 168 29.28 -16.04 -9.39
N GLU A 169 29.92 -16.57 -10.45
CA GLU A 169 31.37 -16.55 -10.60
C GLU A 169 31.81 -15.16 -11.10
N ILE A 170 32.66 -14.49 -10.32
CA ILE A 170 33.24 -13.17 -10.60
C ILE A 170 34.75 -13.28 -10.38
N ASP A 171 35.53 -12.96 -11.39
CA ASP A 171 37.00 -13.02 -11.36
C ASP A 171 37.57 -14.39 -10.92
N GLY A 172 36.89 -15.48 -11.29
CA GLY A 172 37.28 -16.85 -10.95
C GLY A 172 36.86 -17.28 -9.53
N GLU A 173 36.16 -16.42 -8.76
CA GLU A 173 35.65 -16.74 -7.44
C GLU A 173 34.13 -16.85 -7.45
N LEU A 174 33.60 -17.88 -6.76
CA LEU A 174 32.14 -18.02 -6.57
C LEU A 174 31.67 -17.14 -5.42
N LYS A 175 30.86 -16.13 -5.72
CA LYS A 175 30.29 -15.19 -4.73
C LYS A 175 28.82 -15.49 -4.52
N GLU A 176 28.35 -15.39 -3.26
CA GLU A 176 26.94 -15.39 -2.90
C GLU A 176 26.46 -13.95 -2.80
N LEU A 177 25.45 -13.61 -3.60
CA LEU A 177 24.95 -12.26 -3.76
C LEU A 177 23.47 -12.19 -3.38
N THR A 178 23.05 -11.06 -2.85
CA THR A 178 21.64 -10.70 -2.69
C THR A 178 20.99 -10.40 -4.05
N ARG A 179 19.66 -10.32 -4.07
CA ARG A 179 18.92 -9.94 -5.29
C ARG A 179 19.35 -8.57 -5.83
N GLY A 180 19.58 -7.60 -4.94
CA GLY A 180 20.04 -6.27 -5.35
C GLY A 180 21.39 -6.31 -6.04
N GLU A 181 22.36 -7.04 -5.47
CA GLU A 181 23.70 -7.18 -6.01
C GLU A 181 23.71 -7.93 -7.34
N VAL A 182 23.02 -9.07 -7.47
CA VAL A 182 22.97 -9.79 -8.75
C VAL A 182 22.25 -8.99 -9.83
N THR A 183 21.23 -8.21 -9.48
CA THR A 183 20.53 -7.33 -10.43
C THR A 183 21.42 -6.17 -10.90
N ALA A 184 22.33 -5.68 -10.07
CA ALA A 184 23.32 -4.68 -10.50
C ALA A 184 24.26 -5.24 -11.58
N LEU A 185 24.67 -6.51 -11.47
CA LEU A 185 25.56 -7.16 -12.44
C LEU A 185 24.99 -7.27 -13.86
N VAL A 186 23.66 -7.25 -14.05
CA VAL A 186 23.06 -7.28 -15.40
C VAL A 186 23.32 -6.00 -16.21
N ARG A 187 23.91 -4.99 -15.58
CA ARG A 187 24.32 -3.71 -16.20
C ARG A 187 25.84 -3.60 -16.42
N GLU A 188 26.61 -4.60 -16.03
CA GLU A 188 28.07 -4.60 -16.20
C GLU A 188 28.46 -4.57 -17.70
N PRO A 189 29.59 -3.93 -18.07
CA PRO A 189 30.09 -3.90 -19.44
C PRO A 189 30.38 -5.28 -20.01
N ASP A 190 30.88 -6.21 -19.18
CA ASP A 190 31.21 -7.59 -19.57
C ASP A 190 29.95 -8.41 -19.89
N PRO A 191 29.73 -8.85 -21.14
CA PRO A 191 28.56 -9.61 -21.55
C PRO A 191 28.51 -11.01 -20.88
N ASP A 192 29.64 -11.63 -20.63
CA ASP A 192 29.71 -12.99 -20.05
C ASP A 192 29.31 -12.92 -18.55
N LEU A 193 29.70 -11.85 -17.85
CA LEU A 193 29.28 -11.62 -16.48
C LEU A 193 27.78 -11.34 -16.40
N ARG A 194 27.23 -10.56 -17.32
CA ARG A 194 25.77 -10.32 -17.39
C ARG A 194 25.00 -11.62 -17.62
N GLU A 195 25.49 -12.49 -18.51
CA GLU A 195 24.85 -13.78 -18.77
C GLU A 195 24.89 -14.67 -17.52
N ARG A 196 26.05 -14.79 -16.84
CA ARG A 196 26.17 -15.56 -15.60
C ARG A 196 25.22 -15.04 -14.51
N ALA A 197 25.13 -13.73 -14.33
CA ALA A 197 24.22 -13.11 -13.37
C ALA A 197 22.75 -13.42 -13.70
N TYR A 198 22.35 -13.32 -14.96
CA TYR A 198 21.01 -13.65 -15.43
C TYR A 198 20.66 -15.12 -15.18
N GLN A 199 21.56 -16.04 -15.56
CA GLN A 199 21.37 -17.48 -15.34
C GLN A 199 21.27 -17.84 -13.86
N ALA A 200 22.12 -17.23 -13.01
CA ALA A 200 22.07 -17.42 -11.57
C ALA A 200 20.74 -16.96 -10.97
N LEU A 201 20.23 -15.79 -11.42
CA LEU A 201 18.93 -15.28 -11.00
C LEU A 201 17.80 -16.29 -11.30
N PHE A 202 17.66 -16.70 -12.56
CA PHE A 202 16.58 -17.60 -12.98
C PHE A 202 16.67 -18.99 -12.37
N LYS A 203 17.87 -19.52 -12.18
CA LYS A 203 18.08 -20.84 -11.58
C LYS A 203 17.50 -20.94 -10.16
N VAL A 204 17.62 -19.88 -9.36
CA VAL A 204 17.06 -19.86 -8.00
C VAL A 204 15.53 -19.80 -8.05
N TYR A 205 14.97 -18.94 -8.89
CA TYR A 205 13.51 -18.85 -9.07
C TYR A 205 12.89 -20.11 -9.66
N GLU A 206 13.60 -20.81 -10.55
CA GLU A 206 13.15 -22.09 -11.14
C GLU A 206 12.93 -23.16 -10.06
N GLY A 207 13.78 -23.19 -9.03
CA GLY A 207 13.64 -24.12 -7.91
C GLY A 207 12.31 -24.00 -7.18
N ASP A 208 11.81 -22.78 -6.99
CA ASP A 208 10.55 -22.49 -6.30
C ASP A 208 9.37 -22.18 -7.24
N ALA A 209 9.55 -22.31 -8.56
CA ALA A 209 8.54 -22.00 -9.55
C ALA A 209 7.17 -22.67 -9.29
N PRO A 210 7.08 -23.94 -8.81
CA PRO A 210 5.78 -24.56 -8.49
C PRO A 210 5.05 -23.83 -7.35
N ILE A 211 5.77 -23.34 -6.33
CA ILE A 211 5.19 -22.61 -5.18
C ILE A 211 4.80 -21.20 -5.63
N LEU A 212 5.70 -20.48 -6.27
CA LEU A 212 5.46 -19.13 -6.78
C LEU A 212 4.30 -19.12 -7.77
N GLY A 213 4.20 -20.13 -8.64
CA GLY A 213 3.07 -20.30 -9.56
C GLY A 213 1.74 -20.51 -8.84
N LYS A 214 1.72 -21.18 -7.67
CA LYS A 214 0.51 -21.32 -6.85
C LYS A 214 0.08 -20.02 -6.19
N ILE A 215 1.04 -19.26 -5.67
CA ILE A 215 0.79 -17.92 -5.11
C ILE A 215 0.18 -17.03 -6.19
N TYR A 216 0.79 -16.96 -7.38
CA TYR A 216 0.28 -16.18 -8.50
C TYR A 216 -1.14 -16.61 -8.93
N GLN A 217 -1.38 -17.93 -9.06
CA GLN A 217 -2.71 -18.46 -9.40
C GLN A 217 -3.76 -18.13 -8.34
N ALA A 218 -3.39 -18.12 -7.06
CA ALA A 218 -4.30 -17.73 -5.99
C ALA A 218 -4.69 -16.24 -6.10
N ILE A 219 -3.71 -15.36 -6.30
CA ILE A 219 -3.95 -13.90 -6.48
C ILE A 219 -4.86 -13.63 -7.68
N VAL A 220 -4.63 -14.30 -8.82
CA VAL A 220 -5.42 -14.06 -10.05
C VAL A 220 -6.85 -14.60 -9.95
N ARG A 221 -7.12 -15.56 -9.07
CA ARG A 221 -8.44 -16.18 -8.89
C ARG A 221 -9.25 -15.58 -7.74
N ASP A 222 -8.63 -14.83 -6.87
CA ASP A 222 -9.29 -14.19 -5.74
C ASP A 222 -10.14 -13.00 -6.16
#